data_ce524efd4a34d433e154b44087e1aced
#
_entry.id   ce524efd4a34d433e154b44087e1aced
#
_cell.length_a   1.000
_cell.length_b   1.000
_cell.length_c   1.000
_cell.angle_alpha   90.00
_cell.angle_beta   90.00
_cell.angle_gamma   90.00
#
_symmetry.space_group_name_H-M   'P 1'
#
loop_
_entity.id
_entity.type
_entity.pdbx_description
1 polymer ?
#
loop_
_entity_poly.entity_id
_entity_poly.type
_entity_poly.pdbx_seq_one_letter_code
_entity_poly.pdbx_strand_id
1 'polypeptide(L)'
;MGAVMNDVCLNCNATITPGSTFKLPNPRKSPETVAYVNFIHEANYPDLCEKCGPGLIQDAYIIIDRKISEQLEMIQARIVDYPMFTMSWLPASIDVRFKGMITANVTVGTGFFSEFSQGFSDFTGAVNVKSGMSHKVNKGEAAARSILVEKAMALGANCIIGVDIDYGTTANNAATINMQGTAALVSNLEALVHIDELAKAHELQQAYDRVAELRRWSAGQILATFAA
;
A
#
# COMPACT_ATOMS: atom_id res chain seq x y z
N MET A 1 -10.46 -46.00 5.04
CA MET A 1 -11.59 -45.33 5.71
C MET A 1 -11.80 -44.02 4.97
N GLY A 2 -12.82 -43.95 4.08
CA GLY A 2 -13.16 -42.73 3.37
C GLY A 2 -13.82 -41.77 4.37
N ALA A 3 -13.29 -40.55 4.47
CA ALA A 3 -13.95 -39.50 5.22
C ALA A 3 -15.34 -39.27 4.59
N VAL A 4 -16.40 -39.43 5.36
CA VAL A 4 -17.75 -39.04 4.98
C VAL A 4 -17.70 -37.53 4.74
N MET A 5 -17.64 -37.12 3.47
CA MET A 5 -17.82 -35.70 3.14
C MET A 5 -19.23 -35.32 3.59
N ASN A 6 -19.32 -34.38 4.52
CA ASN A 6 -20.60 -33.81 4.89
C ASN A 6 -21.27 -33.25 3.63
N ASP A 7 -22.43 -33.81 3.25
CA ASP A 7 -23.19 -33.37 2.07
C ASP A 7 -23.87 -31.99 2.26
N VAL A 8 -23.50 -31.26 3.32
CA VAL A 8 -24.02 -29.92 3.64
C VAL A 8 -22.92 -28.92 3.90
N CYS A 9 -23.18 -27.67 3.57
CA CYS A 9 -22.30 -26.54 3.91
C CYS A 9 -22.31 -26.29 5.41
N LEU A 10 -21.15 -26.27 6.04
CA LEU A 10 -21.02 -26.10 7.49
C LEU A 10 -21.41 -24.69 7.98
N ASN A 11 -21.45 -23.70 7.07
CA ASN A 11 -21.85 -22.33 7.42
C ASN A 11 -23.37 -22.11 7.33
N CYS A 12 -24.03 -22.58 6.27
CA CYS A 12 -25.47 -22.28 6.02
C CYS A 12 -26.37 -23.51 6.00
N ASN A 13 -25.85 -24.71 6.25
CA ASN A 13 -26.56 -26.00 6.21
C ASN A 13 -27.22 -26.35 4.86
N ALA A 14 -26.90 -25.62 3.78
CA ALA A 14 -27.39 -25.96 2.46
C ALA A 14 -26.72 -27.22 1.92
N THR A 15 -27.52 -28.09 1.26
CA THR A 15 -26.98 -29.30 0.63
C THR A 15 -25.98 -28.95 -0.45
N ILE A 16 -24.81 -29.59 -0.42
CA ILE A 16 -23.77 -29.49 -1.46
C ILE A 16 -24.15 -30.41 -2.60
N THR A 17 -24.28 -29.89 -3.82
CA THR A 17 -24.68 -30.67 -5.00
C THR A 17 -23.87 -30.29 -6.23
N PRO A 18 -23.49 -31.29 -7.06
CA PRO A 18 -22.81 -31.01 -8.33
C PRO A 18 -23.73 -30.36 -9.38
N GLY A 19 -25.02 -30.29 -9.09
CA GLY A 19 -26.04 -29.83 -10.03
C GLY A 19 -26.61 -30.97 -10.86
N SER A 20 -27.75 -30.68 -11.51
CA SER A 20 -28.43 -31.59 -12.45
C SER A 20 -29.23 -30.77 -13.46
N THR A 21 -29.87 -31.44 -14.45
CA THR A 21 -30.73 -30.79 -15.46
C THR A 21 -31.83 -29.90 -14.85
N PHE A 22 -32.25 -30.17 -13.60
CA PHE A 22 -33.31 -29.46 -12.92
C PHE A 22 -32.90 -28.76 -11.62
N LYS A 23 -31.64 -28.86 -11.21
CA LYS A 23 -31.09 -28.20 -10.00
C LYS A 23 -29.81 -27.49 -10.28
N LEU A 24 -29.73 -26.23 -9.88
CA LEU A 24 -28.48 -25.48 -9.95
C LEU A 24 -27.40 -26.12 -9.04
N PRO A 25 -26.17 -26.15 -9.46
CA PRO A 25 -25.06 -26.63 -8.65
C PRO A 25 -24.87 -25.75 -7.40
N ASN A 26 -24.52 -26.38 -6.29
CA ASN A 26 -24.13 -25.72 -5.06
C ASN A 26 -22.79 -26.31 -4.55
N PRO A 27 -21.69 -26.11 -5.27
CA PRO A 27 -20.39 -26.58 -4.83
C PRO A 27 -19.86 -25.78 -3.65
N ARG A 28 -18.86 -26.34 -2.96
CA ARG A 28 -18.08 -25.62 -1.96
C ARG A 28 -17.14 -24.61 -2.64
N LYS A 29 -16.93 -23.50 -1.98
CA LYS A 29 -15.85 -22.56 -2.36
C LYS A 29 -14.49 -23.15 -1.95
N SER A 30 -13.42 -22.72 -2.64
CA SER A 30 -12.08 -23.19 -2.32
C SER A 30 -11.64 -22.75 -0.92
N PRO A 31 -10.73 -23.51 -0.26
CA PRO A 31 -10.19 -23.11 1.04
C PRO A 31 -9.55 -21.72 1.03
N GLU A 32 -8.92 -21.32 -0.07
CA GLU A 32 -8.31 -20.01 -0.26
C GLU A 32 -9.38 -18.91 -0.27
N THR A 33 -10.52 -19.15 -0.95
CA THR A 33 -11.65 -18.21 -0.94
C THR A 33 -12.22 -18.06 0.46
N VAL A 34 -12.36 -19.15 1.20
CA VAL A 34 -12.83 -19.11 2.60
C VAL A 34 -11.85 -18.34 3.48
N ALA A 35 -10.55 -18.60 3.32
CA ALA A 35 -9.50 -17.88 4.05
C ALA A 35 -9.49 -16.37 3.75
N TYR A 36 -9.66 -15.99 2.48
CA TYR A 36 -9.80 -14.60 2.07
C TYR A 36 -10.99 -13.91 2.73
N VAL A 37 -12.17 -14.52 2.67
CA VAL A 37 -13.39 -13.97 3.28
C VAL A 37 -13.20 -13.85 4.79
N ASN A 38 -12.64 -14.86 5.45
CA ASN A 38 -12.36 -14.84 6.87
C ASN A 38 -11.40 -13.71 7.26
N PHE A 39 -10.33 -13.51 6.50
CA PHE A 39 -9.36 -12.45 6.75
C PHE A 39 -9.99 -11.05 6.62
N ILE A 40 -10.79 -10.82 5.58
CA ILE A 40 -11.37 -9.50 5.32
C ILE A 40 -12.49 -9.15 6.31
N HIS A 41 -13.37 -10.12 6.60
CA HIS A 41 -14.50 -9.95 7.54
C HIS A 41 -14.09 -10.11 9.01
N GLU A 42 -12.83 -10.49 9.28
CA GLU A 42 -12.35 -10.82 10.64
C GLU A 42 -13.26 -11.88 11.29
N ALA A 43 -13.67 -12.87 10.49
CA ALA A 43 -14.63 -13.90 10.83
C ALA A 43 -13.97 -15.30 10.83
N ASN A 44 -14.74 -16.32 11.16
CA ASN A 44 -14.27 -17.70 11.27
C ASN A 44 -15.27 -18.67 10.60
N TYR A 45 -15.59 -18.42 9.34
CA TYR A 45 -16.44 -19.31 8.57
C TYR A 45 -15.74 -20.65 8.36
N PRO A 46 -16.34 -21.77 8.77
CA PRO A 46 -15.69 -23.08 8.61
C PRO A 46 -15.70 -23.56 7.15
N ASP A 47 -16.62 -23.03 6.33
CA ASP A 47 -16.89 -23.45 4.97
C ASP A 47 -17.82 -22.43 4.30
N LEU A 48 -17.75 -22.30 2.98
CA LEU A 48 -18.66 -21.52 2.16
C LEU A 48 -19.09 -22.32 0.93
N CYS A 49 -20.34 -22.13 0.50
CA CYS A 49 -20.86 -22.76 -0.73
C CYS A 49 -21.39 -21.69 -1.69
N GLU A 50 -21.86 -22.13 -2.88
CA GLU A 50 -22.40 -21.24 -3.91
C GLU A 50 -23.62 -20.45 -3.44
N LYS A 51 -24.35 -20.97 -2.44
CA LYS A 51 -25.53 -20.28 -1.89
C LYS A 51 -25.19 -19.14 -0.92
N CYS A 52 -24.19 -19.32 -0.05
CA CYS A 52 -23.84 -18.32 0.97
C CYS A 52 -22.55 -17.55 0.69
N GLY A 53 -21.68 -18.08 -0.20
CA GLY A 53 -20.40 -17.48 -0.51
C GLY A 53 -20.45 -16.19 -1.35
N PRO A 54 -21.23 -16.11 -2.43
CA PRO A 54 -21.16 -14.97 -3.36
C PRO A 54 -21.39 -13.61 -2.70
N GLY A 55 -22.37 -13.48 -1.82
CA GLY A 55 -22.63 -12.24 -1.08
C GLY A 55 -21.43 -11.85 -0.20
N LEU A 56 -20.90 -12.78 0.59
CA LEU A 56 -19.74 -12.54 1.46
C LEU A 56 -18.48 -12.22 0.66
N ILE A 57 -18.28 -12.84 -0.49
CA ILE A 57 -17.14 -12.55 -1.38
C ILE A 57 -17.27 -11.14 -1.96
N GLN A 58 -18.46 -10.76 -2.44
CA GLN A 58 -18.71 -9.43 -2.97
C GLN A 58 -18.51 -8.35 -1.91
N ASP A 59 -19.01 -8.57 -0.69
CA ASP A 59 -18.79 -7.66 0.42
C ASP A 59 -17.31 -7.57 0.79
N ALA A 60 -16.57 -8.69 0.76
CA ALA A 60 -15.15 -8.70 1.01
C ALA A 60 -14.36 -7.84 0.01
N TYR A 61 -14.74 -7.84 -1.28
CA TYR A 61 -14.11 -6.94 -2.29
C TYR A 61 -14.34 -5.47 -1.94
N ILE A 62 -15.55 -5.09 -1.56
CA ILE A 62 -15.87 -3.71 -1.18
C ILE A 62 -15.09 -3.30 0.08
N ILE A 63 -15.01 -4.18 1.07
CA ILE A 63 -14.33 -3.92 2.33
C ILE A 63 -12.82 -3.78 2.12
N ILE A 64 -12.19 -4.64 1.30
CA ILE A 64 -10.73 -4.56 1.08
C ILE A 64 -10.34 -3.27 0.37
N ASP A 65 -11.10 -2.84 -0.64
CA ASP A 65 -10.85 -1.58 -1.36
C ASP A 65 -10.98 -0.38 -0.41
N ARG A 66 -12.02 -0.38 0.44
CA ARG A 66 -12.18 0.66 1.46
C ARG A 66 -11.02 0.66 2.47
N LYS A 67 -10.64 -0.51 3.01
CA LYS A 67 -9.51 -0.62 3.96
C LYS A 67 -8.20 -0.14 3.33
N ILE A 68 -7.96 -0.45 2.06
CA ILE A 68 -6.78 0.05 1.32
C ILE A 68 -6.84 1.57 1.21
N SER A 69 -7.98 2.15 0.79
CA SER A 69 -8.13 3.60 0.64
C SER A 69 -7.91 4.34 1.96
N GLU A 70 -8.48 3.86 3.06
CA GLU A 70 -8.28 4.43 4.41
C GLU A 70 -6.79 4.43 4.82
N GLN A 71 -6.06 3.35 4.55
CA GLN A 71 -4.63 3.30 4.85
C GLN A 71 -3.80 4.21 3.92
N LEU A 72 -4.17 4.33 2.64
CA LEU A 72 -3.51 5.25 1.71
C LEU A 72 -3.71 6.71 2.11
N GLU A 73 -4.90 7.09 2.57
CA GLU A 73 -5.15 8.43 3.13
C GLU A 73 -4.28 8.71 4.36
N MET A 74 -4.14 7.73 5.27
CA MET A 74 -3.26 7.86 6.44
C MET A 74 -1.79 8.02 6.00
N ILE A 75 -1.31 7.21 5.07
CA ILE A 75 0.04 7.32 4.51
C ILE A 75 0.25 8.71 3.92
N GLN A 76 -0.70 9.22 3.12
CA GLN A 76 -0.62 10.55 2.53
C GLN A 76 -0.53 11.65 3.59
N ALA A 77 -1.32 11.57 4.65
CA ALA A 77 -1.31 12.54 5.73
C ALA A 77 -0.01 12.51 6.55
N ARG A 78 0.64 11.36 6.66
CA ARG A 78 1.81 11.11 7.51
C ARG A 78 3.16 11.05 6.80
N ILE A 79 3.17 11.07 5.47
CA ILE A 79 4.42 10.90 4.69
C ILE A 79 5.46 12.00 4.99
N VAL A 80 5.00 13.19 5.40
CA VAL A 80 5.86 14.30 5.81
C VAL A 80 6.58 14.06 7.14
N ASP A 81 6.05 13.16 7.96
CA ASP A 81 6.61 12.79 9.27
C ASP A 81 7.67 11.68 9.16
N TYR A 82 7.94 11.14 7.96
CA TYR A 82 9.02 10.15 7.78
C TYR A 82 10.38 10.78 8.04
N PRO A 83 11.23 10.17 8.89
CA PRO A 83 12.53 10.74 9.25
C PRO A 83 13.46 10.88 8.04
N MET A 84 13.78 12.13 7.71
CA MET A 84 14.69 12.48 6.61
C MET A 84 15.72 13.48 7.09
N PHE A 85 16.99 13.18 6.88
CA PHE A 85 18.11 13.98 7.36
C PHE A 85 18.99 14.44 6.20
N THR A 86 19.36 15.71 6.19
CA THR A 86 20.31 16.26 5.22
C THR A 86 21.76 15.95 5.60
N MET A 87 22.03 15.61 6.88
CA MET A 87 23.36 15.22 7.33
C MET A 87 23.82 13.95 6.62
N SER A 88 25.08 13.95 6.19
CA SER A 88 25.75 12.80 5.54
C SER A 88 26.59 11.94 6.49
N TRP A 89 26.66 12.32 7.76
CA TRP A 89 27.35 11.58 8.80
C TRP A 89 26.45 11.38 10.01
N LEU A 90 26.69 10.31 10.74
CA LEU A 90 25.97 10.00 11.98
C LEU A 90 26.97 9.92 13.14
N PRO A 91 26.54 10.28 14.38
CA PRO A 91 27.36 10.03 15.57
C PRO A 91 27.73 8.55 15.69
N ALA A 92 28.93 8.28 16.23
CA ALA A 92 29.42 6.90 16.38
C ALA A 92 28.53 6.02 17.32
N SER A 93 27.68 6.65 18.12
CA SER A 93 26.71 5.96 18.99
C SER A 93 25.48 5.46 18.25
N ILE A 94 25.31 5.84 16.98
CA ILE A 94 24.14 5.45 16.18
C ILE A 94 24.42 4.12 15.47
N ASP A 95 23.63 3.11 15.79
CA ASP A 95 23.67 1.82 15.09
C ASP A 95 22.86 1.90 13.80
N VAL A 96 23.54 1.86 12.67
CA VAL A 96 22.96 2.06 11.34
C VAL A 96 23.29 0.91 10.39
N ARG A 97 22.27 0.46 9.67
CA ARG A 97 22.40 -0.46 8.54
C ARG A 97 21.91 0.24 7.26
N PHE A 98 22.84 0.56 6.38
CA PHE A 98 22.50 1.15 5.07
C PHE A 98 21.82 0.12 4.18
N LYS A 99 20.72 0.54 3.54
CA LYS A 99 19.90 -0.29 2.65
C LYS A 99 20.16 -0.02 1.17
N GLY A 100 20.61 1.19 0.83
CA GLY A 100 20.98 1.57 -0.53
C GLY A 100 20.64 3.02 -0.85
N MET A 101 21.19 3.51 -1.96
CA MET A 101 20.85 4.82 -2.50
C MET A 101 19.47 4.78 -3.16
N ILE A 102 18.69 5.81 -2.93
CA ILE A 102 17.37 6.01 -3.53
C ILE A 102 17.28 7.40 -4.16
N THR A 103 16.53 7.50 -5.25
CA THR A 103 16.35 8.75 -6.01
C THR A 103 14.90 8.92 -6.42
N ALA A 104 14.44 10.16 -6.52
CA ALA A 104 13.15 10.54 -7.06
C ALA A 104 13.34 11.72 -8.02
N ASN A 105 12.82 11.61 -9.24
CA ASN A 105 12.87 12.64 -10.26
C ASN A 105 11.43 13.00 -10.65
N VAL A 106 11.03 14.25 -10.45
CA VAL A 106 9.68 14.72 -10.71
C VAL A 106 9.73 15.94 -11.61
N THR A 107 8.90 15.96 -12.66
CA THR A 107 8.73 17.11 -13.53
C THR A 107 7.27 17.58 -13.47
N VAL A 108 7.04 18.82 -13.06
CA VAL A 108 5.72 19.44 -12.92
C VAL A 108 5.51 20.48 -14.03
N GLY A 109 4.78 20.10 -15.07
CA GLY A 109 4.44 20.94 -16.22
C GLY A 109 3.00 21.43 -16.19
N THR A 110 2.58 22.13 -17.25
CA THR A 110 1.21 22.68 -17.43
C THR A 110 0.21 21.65 -17.98
N GLY A 111 0.47 20.35 -17.92
CA GLY A 111 -0.43 19.32 -18.46
C GLY A 111 -0.09 17.88 -18.10
N PHE A 112 0.85 17.68 -17.20
CA PHE A 112 1.42 16.38 -17.00
C PHE A 112 1.04 15.77 -15.62
N PHE A 113 -0.03 14.98 -15.61
CA PHE A 113 -0.36 14.09 -14.49
C PHE A 113 -0.76 12.68 -14.96
N SER A 114 -0.65 12.34 -16.25
CA SER A 114 -1.27 11.11 -16.75
C SER A 114 -0.37 9.85 -16.78
N GLU A 115 0.93 9.96 -16.64
CA GLU A 115 1.81 8.78 -16.79
C GLU A 115 2.43 8.26 -15.47
N PHE A 116 2.38 9.02 -14.40
CA PHE A 116 2.88 8.58 -13.09
C PHE A 116 1.80 7.87 -12.25
N SER A 117 0.60 7.69 -12.82
CA SER A 117 -0.61 7.41 -12.06
C SER A 117 -0.96 5.93 -11.85
N GLN A 118 -0.21 4.96 -12.34
CA GLN A 118 -0.61 3.55 -12.17
C GLN A 118 -0.23 2.92 -10.83
N GLY A 119 0.53 3.61 -9.99
CA GLY A 119 0.78 3.20 -8.60
C GLY A 119 0.52 4.30 -7.57
N PHE A 120 0.39 5.55 -8.02
CA PHE A 120 0.35 6.74 -7.15
C PHE A 120 -0.78 7.73 -7.50
N SER A 121 -1.63 7.45 -8.49
CA SER A 121 -2.67 8.37 -8.96
C SER A 121 -3.78 8.63 -7.95
N ASP A 122 -3.94 7.73 -7.01
CA ASP A 122 -4.87 7.93 -5.90
C ASP A 122 -4.30 8.85 -4.82
N PHE A 123 -2.99 9.14 -4.90
CA PHE A 123 -2.23 9.90 -3.90
C PHE A 123 -2.24 11.42 -4.10
N THR A 124 -2.46 11.89 -5.32
CA THR A 124 -2.42 13.34 -5.62
C THR A 124 -3.77 13.78 -6.16
N GLY A 125 -4.69 14.12 -5.27
CA GLY A 125 -5.99 14.68 -5.64
C GLY A 125 -5.88 15.76 -6.71
N ALA A 126 -6.85 15.83 -7.62
CA ALA A 126 -6.93 16.71 -8.77
C ALA A 126 -6.57 18.16 -8.42
N VAL A 127 -5.53 18.69 -9.06
CA VAL A 127 -4.99 20.00 -8.74
C VAL A 127 -5.29 21.01 -9.83
N ASN A 128 -5.97 22.07 -9.41
CA ASN A 128 -6.38 23.21 -10.25
C ASN A 128 -5.16 24.06 -10.69
N VAL A 129 -5.01 24.29 -11.99
CA VAL A 129 -3.80 24.71 -12.70
C VAL A 129 -3.61 26.24 -12.73
N LYS A 130 -3.97 27.00 -11.71
CA LYS A 130 -3.72 28.46 -11.66
C LYS A 130 -2.69 28.84 -10.61
N SER A 131 -1.46 28.32 -10.72
CA SER A 131 -0.45 28.58 -9.71
C SER A 131 0.91 28.88 -10.33
N GLY A 132 1.60 29.88 -9.77
CA GLY A 132 2.94 30.29 -10.18
C GLY A 132 3.99 29.18 -9.99
N MET A 133 5.25 29.44 -10.41
CA MET A 133 6.37 28.51 -10.37
C MET A 133 6.57 27.93 -8.95
N SER A 134 6.47 28.74 -7.90
CA SER A 134 6.63 28.30 -6.50
C SER A 134 5.66 27.17 -6.11
N HIS A 135 4.43 27.21 -6.61
CA HIS A 135 3.47 26.14 -6.33
C HIS A 135 3.82 24.85 -7.07
N LYS A 136 4.35 24.95 -8.32
CA LYS A 136 4.83 23.77 -9.06
C LYS A 136 6.02 23.13 -8.34
N VAL A 137 6.96 23.94 -7.83
CA VAL A 137 8.11 23.47 -7.07
C VAL A 137 7.65 22.75 -5.80
N ASN A 138 6.79 23.37 -4.97
CA ASN A 138 6.31 22.76 -3.73
C ASN A 138 5.59 21.42 -3.96
N LYS A 139 4.80 21.33 -5.04
CA LYS A 139 4.15 20.07 -5.41
C LYS A 139 5.11 19.01 -5.90
N GLY A 140 6.06 19.40 -6.73
CA GLY A 140 7.09 18.50 -7.19
C GLY A 140 7.94 17.97 -6.04
N GLU A 141 8.27 18.83 -5.06
CA GLU A 141 8.98 18.43 -3.85
C GLU A 141 8.18 17.43 -3.00
N ALA A 142 6.89 17.71 -2.75
CA ALA A 142 6.03 16.78 -2.04
C ALA A 142 5.92 15.42 -2.73
N ALA A 143 5.79 15.40 -4.06
CA ALA A 143 5.75 14.17 -4.85
C ALA A 143 7.10 13.44 -4.82
N ALA A 144 8.23 14.15 -4.97
CA ALA A 144 9.56 13.54 -4.90
C ALA A 144 9.82 12.93 -3.51
N ARG A 145 9.45 13.65 -2.42
CA ARG A 145 9.51 13.15 -1.05
C ARG A 145 8.72 11.85 -0.90
N SER A 146 7.48 11.81 -1.38
CA SER A 146 6.62 10.63 -1.31
C SER A 146 7.25 9.42 -2.00
N ILE A 147 7.80 9.61 -3.21
CA ILE A 147 8.49 8.55 -3.95
C ILE A 147 9.72 8.06 -3.19
N LEU A 148 10.49 8.98 -2.59
CA LEU A 148 11.68 8.62 -1.84
C LEU A 148 11.34 7.79 -0.60
N VAL A 149 10.31 8.22 0.16
CA VAL A 149 9.84 7.52 1.35
C VAL A 149 9.31 6.13 0.99
N GLU A 150 8.51 5.99 -0.06
CA GLU A 150 8.02 4.68 -0.53
C GLU A 150 9.18 3.73 -0.85
N LYS A 151 10.19 4.21 -1.58
CA LYS A 151 11.38 3.41 -1.90
C LYS A 151 12.15 3.01 -0.64
N ALA A 152 12.30 3.91 0.33
CA ALA A 152 12.96 3.61 1.60
C ALA A 152 12.21 2.52 2.38
N MET A 153 10.89 2.66 2.51
CA MET A 153 10.05 1.68 3.22
C MET A 153 10.05 0.32 2.51
N ALA A 154 10.01 0.29 1.18
CA ALA A 154 10.12 -0.94 0.40
C ALA A 154 11.44 -1.69 0.62
N LEU A 155 12.53 -0.97 0.95
CA LEU A 155 13.82 -1.54 1.34
C LEU A 155 13.90 -1.94 2.83
N GLY A 156 12.83 -1.73 3.61
CA GLY A 156 12.81 -1.96 5.05
C GLY A 156 13.72 -0.97 5.81
N ALA A 157 13.77 0.27 5.35
CA ALA A 157 14.42 1.38 6.04
C ALA A 157 13.41 2.09 6.95
N ASN A 158 13.89 2.77 8.00
CA ASN A 158 13.09 3.60 8.89
C ASN A 158 13.50 5.08 8.87
N CYS A 159 14.51 5.43 8.06
CA CYS A 159 14.90 6.82 7.79
C CYS A 159 15.65 6.95 6.46
N ILE A 160 15.84 8.19 6.02
CA ILE A 160 16.67 8.56 4.86
C ILE A 160 17.73 9.55 5.33
N ILE A 161 18.99 9.28 4.98
CA ILE A 161 20.14 10.06 5.41
C ILE A 161 20.83 10.69 4.20
N GLY A 162 21.41 11.86 4.36
CA GLY A 162 22.13 12.58 3.31
C GLY A 162 21.21 12.99 2.16
N VAL A 163 20.01 13.47 2.52
CA VAL A 163 19.05 13.95 1.53
C VAL A 163 19.58 15.19 0.86
N ASP A 164 19.60 15.16 -0.45
CA ASP A 164 19.96 16.27 -1.32
C ASP A 164 18.85 16.54 -2.33
N ILE A 165 18.62 17.81 -2.65
CA ILE A 165 17.51 18.25 -3.51
C ILE A 165 18.03 19.24 -4.53
N ASP A 166 17.90 18.90 -5.80
CA ASP A 166 18.19 19.78 -6.92
C ASP A 166 16.89 20.25 -7.60
N TYR A 167 16.87 21.55 -7.92
CA TYR A 167 15.78 22.18 -8.64
C TYR A 167 16.22 22.63 -10.02
N GLY A 168 15.41 22.36 -11.02
CA GLY A 168 15.62 22.81 -12.39
C GLY A 168 14.35 23.32 -13.05
N THR A 169 14.51 23.94 -14.21
CA THR A 169 13.40 24.33 -15.08
C THR A 169 13.66 23.84 -16.49
N THR A 170 12.61 23.39 -17.15
CA THR A 170 12.66 23.03 -18.57
C THR A 170 12.34 24.22 -19.48
N ALA A 171 12.68 24.12 -20.76
CA ALA A 171 12.34 25.14 -21.78
C ALA A 171 10.83 25.44 -21.86
N ASN A 172 9.98 24.50 -21.45
CA ASN A 172 8.52 24.63 -21.42
C ASN A 172 7.97 25.15 -20.08
N ASN A 173 8.81 25.80 -19.29
CA ASN A 173 8.43 26.37 -17.98
C ASN A 173 7.87 25.32 -16.99
N ALA A 174 8.31 24.07 -17.09
CA ALA A 174 8.05 23.03 -16.10
C ALA A 174 9.16 23.05 -15.03
N ALA A 175 8.77 22.83 -13.78
CA ALA A 175 9.72 22.62 -12.67
C ALA A 175 10.18 21.17 -12.65
N THR A 176 11.48 20.94 -12.52
CA THR A 176 12.06 19.62 -12.25
C THR A 176 12.62 19.59 -10.84
N ILE A 177 12.32 18.55 -10.10
CA ILE A 177 12.81 18.29 -8.75
C ILE A 177 13.48 16.93 -8.75
N ASN A 178 14.77 16.91 -8.45
CA ASN A 178 15.55 15.70 -8.26
C ASN A 178 15.89 15.59 -6.78
N MET A 179 15.44 14.52 -6.14
CA MET A 179 15.71 14.26 -4.73
C MET A 179 16.43 12.92 -4.60
N GLN A 180 17.47 12.87 -3.77
CA GLN A 180 18.23 11.66 -3.53
C GLN A 180 18.59 11.52 -2.06
N GLY A 181 18.95 10.32 -1.64
CA GLY A 181 19.40 10.03 -0.28
C GLY A 181 19.75 8.57 -0.10
N THR A 182 20.19 8.21 1.09
CA THR A 182 20.50 6.84 1.48
C THR A 182 19.41 6.30 2.41
N ALA A 183 18.69 5.27 1.99
CA ALA A 183 17.78 4.54 2.83
C ALA A 183 18.57 3.80 3.92
N ALA A 184 18.17 3.94 5.19
CA ALA A 184 18.86 3.36 6.33
C ALA A 184 17.88 2.79 7.35
N LEU A 185 18.31 1.72 8.03
CA LEU A 185 17.66 1.19 9.22
C LEU A 185 18.53 1.55 10.42
N VAL A 186 18.01 2.41 11.28
CA VAL A 186 18.64 2.86 12.53
C VAL A 186 17.96 2.17 13.69
N SER A 187 18.73 1.41 14.50
CA SER A 187 18.17 0.62 15.61
C SER A 187 17.75 1.48 16.79
N ASN A 188 18.41 2.63 16.99
CA ASN A 188 18.15 3.59 18.05
C ASN A 188 17.73 4.96 17.50
N LEU A 189 16.69 4.95 16.65
CA LEU A 189 16.21 6.15 15.95
C LEU A 189 15.74 7.26 16.91
N GLU A 190 15.30 6.90 18.13
CA GLU A 190 14.94 7.83 19.22
C GLU A 190 16.10 8.73 19.67
N ALA A 191 17.34 8.39 19.33
CA ALA A 191 18.50 9.26 19.56
C ALA A 191 18.63 10.38 18.51
N LEU A 192 17.90 10.29 17.40
CA LEU A 192 17.94 11.25 16.29
C LEU A 192 16.66 12.07 16.14
N VAL A 193 15.52 11.56 16.57
CA VAL A 193 14.21 12.20 16.43
C VAL A 193 13.47 12.27 17.76
N HIS A 194 12.59 13.27 17.89
CA HIS A 194 11.75 13.38 19.07
C HIS A 194 10.76 12.22 19.16
N ILE A 195 10.37 11.84 20.38
CA ILE A 195 9.48 10.70 20.62
C ILE A 195 8.13 10.81 19.87
N ASP A 196 7.59 12.03 19.74
CA ASP A 196 6.32 12.25 19.02
C ASP A 196 6.47 12.04 17.50
N GLU A 197 7.64 12.40 16.93
CA GLU A 197 7.96 12.15 15.52
C GLU A 197 8.19 10.66 15.27
N LEU A 198 8.83 9.97 16.21
CA LEU A 198 9.02 8.54 16.16
C LEU A 198 7.69 7.78 16.17
N ALA A 199 6.73 8.21 17.02
CA ALA A 199 5.39 7.62 17.06
C ALA A 199 4.67 7.74 15.72
N LYS A 200 4.71 8.93 15.10
CA LYS A 200 4.12 9.18 13.76
C LYS A 200 4.80 8.35 12.65
N ALA A 201 6.12 8.22 12.70
CA ALA A 201 6.86 7.39 11.76
C ALA A 201 6.49 5.90 11.89
N HIS A 202 6.24 5.42 13.10
CA HIS A 202 5.74 4.07 13.34
C HIS A 202 4.31 3.86 12.80
N GLU A 203 3.40 4.84 13.02
CA GLU A 203 2.05 4.79 12.44
C GLU A 203 2.09 4.69 10.90
N LEU A 204 2.96 5.49 10.27
CA LEU A 204 3.17 5.46 8.82
C LEU A 204 3.66 4.08 8.36
N GLN A 205 4.65 3.50 9.04
CA GLN A 205 5.17 2.18 8.70
C GLN A 205 4.08 1.10 8.84
N GLN A 206 3.30 1.13 9.91
CA GLN A 206 2.19 0.19 10.12
C GLN A 206 1.14 0.29 9.02
N ALA A 207 0.78 1.52 8.61
CA ALA A 207 -0.16 1.74 7.51
C ALA A 207 0.38 1.17 6.18
N TYR A 208 1.67 1.40 5.90
CA TYR A 208 2.34 0.86 4.71
C TYR A 208 2.34 -0.69 4.70
N ASP A 209 2.73 -1.30 5.80
CA ASP A 209 2.75 -2.75 5.95
C ASP A 209 1.33 -3.34 5.79
N ARG A 210 0.32 -2.65 6.33
CA ARG A 210 -1.08 -3.06 6.18
C ARG A 210 -1.57 -3.00 4.74
N VAL A 211 -1.22 -1.94 3.98
CA VAL A 211 -1.51 -1.87 2.54
C VAL A 211 -0.84 -3.02 1.79
N ALA A 212 0.42 -3.30 2.08
CA ALA A 212 1.15 -4.39 1.45
C ALA A 212 0.50 -5.76 1.74
N GLU A 213 0.01 -5.97 2.96
CA GLU A 213 -0.74 -7.17 3.34
C GLU A 213 -2.07 -7.28 2.59
N LEU A 214 -2.89 -6.22 2.61
CA LEU A 214 -4.18 -6.19 1.92
C LEU A 214 -4.03 -6.44 0.42
N ARG A 215 -3.03 -5.81 -0.23
CA ARG A 215 -2.75 -6.01 -1.65
C ARG A 215 -2.32 -7.46 -1.98
N ARG A 216 -1.58 -8.14 -1.09
CA ARG A 216 -1.25 -9.57 -1.28
C ARG A 216 -2.51 -10.44 -1.28
N TRP A 217 -3.47 -10.16 -0.40
CA TRP A 217 -4.74 -10.86 -0.38
C TRP A 217 -5.58 -10.58 -1.63
N SER A 218 -5.65 -9.35 -2.09
CA SER A 218 -6.34 -8.96 -3.33
C SER A 218 -5.71 -9.64 -4.57
N ALA A 219 -4.38 -9.65 -4.70
CA ALA A 219 -3.68 -10.32 -5.80
C ALA A 219 -3.87 -11.84 -5.80
N GLY A 220 -3.87 -12.47 -4.62
CA GLY A 220 -4.11 -13.91 -4.47
C GLY A 220 -5.50 -14.34 -4.96
N GLN A 221 -6.51 -13.52 -4.75
CA GLN A 221 -7.88 -13.76 -5.24
C GLN A 221 -7.98 -13.70 -6.77
N ILE A 222 -7.32 -12.74 -7.41
CA ILE A 222 -7.31 -12.62 -8.87
C ILE A 222 -6.75 -13.91 -9.48
N LEU A 223 -5.67 -14.46 -8.94
CA LEU A 223 -5.07 -15.72 -9.43
C LEU A 223 -5.99 -16.92 -9.19
N ALA A 224 -6.68 -17.01 -8.07
CA ALA A 224 -7.64 -18.08 -7.77
C ALA A 224 -8.87 -18.05 -8.68
N THR A 225 -9.30 -16.87 -9.13
CA THR A 225 -10.46 -16.70 -10.03
C THR A 225 -10.14 -17.17 -11.46
N PHE A 226 -8.87 -17.08 -11.88
CA PHE A 226 -8.43 -17.56 -13.19
C PHE A 226 -8.05 -19.06 -13.20
N ALA A 227 -7.93 -19.70 -12.04
CA ALA A 227 -7.60 -21.12 -11.91
C ALA A 227 -8.84 -22.04 -11.74
N ALA A 228 -10.04 -21.48 -11.68
CA ALA A 228 -11.33 -22.16 -11.58
C ALA A 228 -12.10 -22.11 -12.90
#